data_6a5c62b29f3d2248b2d7e23908665551
#
_entry.id   6a5c62b29f3d2248b2d7e23908665551
#
_cell.length_a   1.000
_cell.length_b   1.000
_cell.length_c   1.000
_cell.angle_alpha   90.00
_cell.angle_beta   90.00
_cell.angle_gamma   90.00
#
_symmetry.space_group_name_H-M   'P 1'
#
loop_
_entity.id
_entity.type
_entity.pdbx_description
1 polymer ?
#
loop_
_entity_poly.entity_id
_entity_poly.type
_entity_poly.pdbx_seq_one_letter_code
_entity_poly.pdbx_strand_id
1 'polypeptide(L)'
;MIFVILGTHELEFKRMLQYLEDMNINEQVIIQSGNTEFSSKKYKVIPFLSPKEFNEYINKSDLVITHGGVGSILTGLRYRKKVITMPRLSKYNEHNDDHQLEICNKLSKEGYTINCTDFDSLNEAINNYKKIDLKEYVFDNSKLINFINDTIDNL
;
A
#
# COMPACT_ATOMS: atom_id res chain seq x y z
N MET A 1 11.87 -6.18 -7.32
CA MET A 1 11.38 -6.65 -6.00
C MET A 1 10.16 -5.82 -5.59
N ILE A 2 9.16 -6.47 -5.02
CA ILE A 2 7.93 -5.85 -4.52
C ILE A 2 7.98 -5.86 -2.98
N PHE A 3 7.71 -4.72 -2.36
CA PHE A 3 7.59 -4.60 -0.92
C PHE A 3 6.14 -4.30 -0.53
N VAL A 4 5.56 -5.18 0.28
CA VAL A 4 4.16 -5.10 0.72
C VAL A 4 4.11 -4.64 2.17
N ILE A 5 3.30 -3.61 2.46
CA ILE A 5 3.21 -2.97 3.77
C ILE A 5 1.75 -2.98 4.24
N LEU A 6 1.45 -3.75 5.27
CA LEU A 6 0.12 -3.80 5.88
C LEU A 6 -0.08 -2.82 7.05
N GLY A 7 1.00 -2.15 7.46
CA GLY A 7 0.97 -1.28 8.63
C GLY A 7 0.89 -2.03 9.95
N THR A 8 0.46 -1.34 11.00
CA THR A 8 0.44 -1.85 12.38
C THR A 8 -0.97 -1.83 13.00
N HIS A 9 -2.02 -1.69 12.19
CA HIS A 9 -3.40 -1.67 12.66
C HIS A 9 -3.75 -3.00 13.34
N GLU A 10 -4.58 -2.94 14.39
CA GLU A 10 -4.96 -4.12 15.19
C GLU A 10 -5.80 -5.13 14.40
N LEU A 11 -6.66 -4.65 13.50
CA LEU A 11 -7.49 -5.53 12.68
C LEU A 11 -6.66 -6.17 11.57
N GLU A 12 -6.94 -7.44 11.31
CA GLU A 12 -6.25 -8.19 10.27
C GLU A 12 -6.62 -7.73 8.85
N PHE A 13 -5.69 -7.93 7.92
CA PHE A 13 -5.89 -7.64 6.50
C PHE A 13 -5.55 -8.85 5.64
N LYS A 14 -6.19 -9.98 5.95
CA LYS A 14 -5.95 -11.26 5.27
C LYS A 14 -6.32 -11.23 3.78
N ARG A 15 -7.33 -10.45 3.40
CA ARG A 15 -7.81 -10.36 2.02
C ARG A 15 -6.70 -10.00 1.04
N MET A 16 -5.90 -8.97 1.33
CA MET A 16 -4.79 -8.59 0.45
C MET A 16 -3.73 -9.70 0.37
N LEU A 17 -3.39 -10.31 1.50
CA LEU A 17 -2.39 -11.39 1.54
C LEU A 17 -2.86 -12.64 0.79
N GLN A 18 -4.14 -12.99 0.91
CA GLN A 18 -4.72 -14.11 0.17
C GLN A 18 -4.71 -13.84 -1.34
N TYR A 19 -5.04 -12.62 -1.76
CA TYR A 19 -4.95 -12.25 -3.17
C TYR A 19 -3.54 -12.41 -3.71
N LEU A 20 -2.53 -11.93 -2.98
CA LEU A 20 -1.13 -12.08 -3.38
C LEU A 20 -0.71 -13.56 -3.44
N GLU A 21 -1.13 -14.39 -2.47
CA GLU A 21 -0.83 -15.83 -2.45
C GLU A 21 -1.44 -16.56 -3.66
N ASP A 22 -2.64 -16.17 -4.08
CA ASP A 22 -3.33 -16.76 -5.22
C ASP A 22 -2.78 -16.30 -6.59
N MET A 23 -2.01 -15.20 -6.61
CA MET A 23 -1.40 -14.67 -7.82
C MET A 23 -0.10 -15.39 -8.18
N ASN A 24 0.24 -15.36 -9.46
CA ASN A 24 1.51 -15.86 -9.97
C ASN A 24 2.47 -14.67 -10.22
N ILE A 25 3.16 -14.23 -9.17
CA ILE A 25 4.08 -13.09 -9.22
C ILE A 25 5.50 -13.62 -9.43
N ASN A 26 6.13 -13.24 -10.54
CA ASN A 26 7.48 -13.68 -10.88
C ASN A 26 8.61 -12.86 -10.21
N GLU A 27 8.27 -11.85 -9.44
CA GLU A 27 9.22 -11.02 -8.71
C GLU A 27 9.34 -11.47 -7.25
N GLN A 28 10.49 -11.18 -6.65
CA GLN A 28 10.64 -11.35 -5.20
C GLN A 28 9.65 -10.44 -4.46
N VAL A 29 8.88 -11.02 -3.55
CA VAL A 29 7.94 -10.30 -2.70
C VAL A 29 8.34 -10.44 -1.24
N ILE A 30 8.44 -9.31 -0.55
CA ILE A 30 8.66 -9.22 0.90
C ILE A 30 7.42 -8.55 1.51
N ILE A 31 6.87 -9.15 2.55
CA ILE A 31 5.63 -8.69 3.18
C ILE A 31 5.90 -8.32 4.64
N GLN A 32 5.60 -7.07 5.00
CA GLN A 32 5.46 -6.65 6.39
C GLN A 32 3.98 -6.77 6.76
N SER A 33 3.63 -7.76 7.59
CA SER A 33 2.24 -8.14 7.84
C SER A 33 1.60 -7.46 9.06
N GLY A 34 2.39 -6.81 9.93
CA GLY A 34 1.89 -6.22 11.17
C GLY A 34 1.23 -7.26 12.07
N ASN A 35 0.04 -6.95 12.54
CA ASN A 35 -0.77 -7.84 13.38
C ASN A 35 -1.58 -8.88 12.58
N THR A 36 -1.43 -8.92 11.26
CA THR A 36 -2.09 -9.93 10.43
C THR A 36 -1.30 -11.24 10.48
N GLU A 37 -1.88 -12.27 11.07
CA GLU A 37 -1.30 -13.60 11.08
C GLU A 37 -1.45 -14.25 9.70
N PHE A 38 -0.32 -14.50 9.05
CA PHE A 38 -0.30 -15.11 7.72
C PHE A 38 0.98 -15.92 7.51
N SER A 39 0.84 -17.07 6.90
CA SER A 39 1.93 -17.93 6.47
C SER A 39 1.87 -18.10 4.96
N SER A 40 2.93 -17.77 4.26
CA SER A 40 3.03 -17.92 2.81
C SER A 40 4.00 -19.04 2.46
N LYS A 41 3.66 -19.80 1.42
CA LYS A 41 4.58 -20.77 0.80
C LYS A 41 5.47 -20.14 -0.29
N LYS A 42 5.13 -18.94 -0.73
CA LYS A 42 5.76 -18.25 -1.86
C LYS A 42 6.62 -17.06 -1.42
N TYR A 43 6.23 -16.37 -0.35
CA TYR A 43 6.78 -15.05 0.01
C TYR A 43 7.35 -15.03 1.41
N LYS A 44 8.33 -14.17 1.63
CA LYS A 44 8.86 -13.89 2.96
C LYS A 44 7.92 -12.95 3.69
N VAL A 45 7.32 -13.44 4.78
CA VAL A 45 6.42 -12.67 5.65
C VAL A 45 7.14 -12.34 6.95
N ILE A 46 7.16 -11.06 7.31
CA ILE A 46 7.79 -10.53 8.52
C ILE A 46 6.74 -9.67 9.23
N PRO A 47 6.34 -9.99 10.46
CA PRO A 47 5.32 -9.20 11.15
C PRO A 47 5.74 -7.74 11.35
N PHE A 48 6.90 -7.52 11.95
CA PHE A 48 7.41 -6.19 12.25
C PHE A 48 8.88 -6.08 11.82
N LEU A 49 9.24 -4.90 11.34
CA LEU A 49 10.57 -4.56 10.89
C LEU A 49 11.14 -3.43 11.75
N SER A 50 12.43 -3.49 12.03
CA SER A 50 13.14 -2.33 12.54
C SER A 50 13.17 -1.22 11.48
N PRO A 51 13.34 0.06 11.89
CA PRO A 51 13.47 1.17 10.93
C PRO A 51 14.56 0.95 9.88
N LYS A 52 15.66 0.31 10.28
CA LYS A 52 16.78 -0.01 9.37
C LYS A 52 16.35 -1.02 8.31
N GLU A 53 15.75 -2.14 8.72
CA GLU A 53 15.27 -3.19 7.79
C GLU A 53 14.19 -2.65 6.86
N PHE A 54 13.26 -1.86 7.40
CA PHE A 54 12.21 -1.20 6.60
C PHE A 54 12.83 -0.33 5.50
N ASN A 55 13.80 0.51 5.85
CA ASN A 55 14.51 1.36 4.91
C ASN A 55 15.29 0.55 3.86
N GLU A 56 15.89 -0.57 4.26
CA GLU A 56 16.58 -1.45 3.32
C GLU A 56 15.61 -2.07 2.30
N TYR A 57 14.46 -2.59 2.74
CA TYR A 57 13.48 -3.19 1.84
C TYR A 57 12.83 -2.16 0.92
N ILE A 58 12.45 -0.99 1.42
CA ILE A 58 11.84 0.03 0.57
C ILE A 58 12.84 0.58 -0.45
N ASN A 59 14.11 0.75 -0.08
CA ASN A 59 15.15 1.18 -1.03
C ASN A 59 15.35 0.18 -2.17
N LYS A 60 15.37 -1.12 -1.85
CA LYS A 60 15.56 -2.21 -2.82
C LYS A 60 14.33 -2.49 -3.68
N SER A 61 13.15 -2.02 -3.29
CA SER A 61 11.92 -2.29 -4.02
C SER A 61 11.79 -1.43 -5.29
N ASP A 62 11.12 -1.97 -6.29
CA ASP A 62 10.68 -1.26 -7.50
C ASP A 62 9.22 -0.82 -7.37
N LEU A 63 8.46 -1.59 -6.59
CA LEU A 63 7.05 -1.41 -6.34
C LEU A 63 6.76 -1.54 -4.84
N VAL A 64 5.95 -0.64 -4.32
CA VAL A 64 5.35 -0.73 -2.99
C VAL A 64 3.86 -1.02 -3.13
N ILE A 65 3.37 -2.05 -2.43
CA ILE A 65 1.94 -2.32 -2.30
C ILE A 65 1.58 -2.05 -0.85
N THR A 66 0.59 -1.22 -0.60
CA THR A 66 0.24 -0.87 0.78
C THR A 66 -1.27 -0.71 0.98
N HIS A 67 -1.70 -0.84 2.25
CA HIS A 67 -3.04 -0.44 2.65
C HIS A 67 -3.23 1.08 2.48
N GLY A 68 -4.44 1.58 2.69
CA GLY A 68 -4.76 3.01 2.51
C GLY A 68 -4.25 3.94 3.63
N GLY A 69 -3.30 3.50 4.45
CA GLY A 69 -2.72 4.34 5.49
C GLY A 69 -1.80 5.42 4.90
N VAL A 70 -2.07 6.68 5.21
CA VAL A 70 -1.35 7.85 4.68
C VAL A 70 0.15 7.75 4.89
N GLY A 71 0.59 7.34 6.08
CA GLY A 71 2.02 7.22 6.40
C GLY A 71 2.76 6.26 5.48
N SER A 72 2.19 5.09 5.22
CA SER A 72 2.79 4.08 4.33
C SER A 72 2.81 4.53 2.87
N ILE A 73 1.72 5.15 2.40
CA ILE A 73 1.63 5.69 1.04
C ILE A 73 2.69 6.78 0.83
N LEU A 74 2.71 7.79 1.72
CA LEU A 74 3.66 8.89 1.62
C LEU A 74 5.11 8.42 1.74
N THR A 75 5.38 7.38 2.52
CA THR A 75 6.71 6.79 2.60
C THR A 75 7.11 6.21 1.25
N GLY A 76 6.25 5.43 0.59
CA GLY A 76 6.51 4.90 -0.76
C GLY A 76 6.80 6.02 -1.78
N LEU A 77 5.97 7.06 -1.77
CA LEU A 77 6.15 8.22 -2.66
C LEU A 77 7.43 9.01 -2.37
N ARG A 78 7.81 9.18 -1.09
CA ARG A 78 9.06 9.84 -0.69
C ARG A 78 10.30 9.11 -1.18
N TYR A 79 10.24 7.79 -1.22
CA TYR A 79 11.31 6.96 -1.80
C TYR A 79 11.20 6.85 -3.33
N ARG A 80 10.31 7.63 -3.97
CA ARG A 80 10.08 7.66 -5.42
C ARG A 80 9.75 6.29 -5.99
N LYS A 81 9.01 5.49 -5.22
CA LYS A 81 8.54 4.19 -5.66
C LYS A 81 7.19 4.31 -6.35
N LYS A 82 6.90 3.42 -7.28
CA LYS A 82 5.53 3.22 -7.74
C LYS A 82 4.74 2.62 -6.58
N VAL A 83 3.56 3.15 -6.31
CA VAL A 83 2.73 2.74 -5.18
C VAL A 83 1.39 2.24 -5.68
N ILE A 84 1.08 0.99 -5.34
CA ILE A 84 -0.26 0.43 -5.45
C ILE A 84 -0.89 0.48 -4.06
N THR A 85 -2.10 1.00 -3.99
CA THR A 85 -2.88 1.01 -2.76
C THR A 85 -4.02 0.00 -2.85
N MET A 86 -4.26 -0.70 -1.76
CA MET A 86 -5.43 -1.54 -1.55
C MET A 86 -6.03 -1.20 -0.20
N PRO A 87 -7.08 -0.36 -0.13
CA PRO A 87 -7.61 0.11 1.13
C PRO A 87 -8.26 -1.01 1.94
N ARG A 88 -8.11 -0.91 3.26
CA ARG A 88 -8.91 -1.68 4.21
C ARG A 88 -10.36 -1.20 4.13
N LEU A 89 -11.31 -2.10 4.20
CA LEU A 89 -12.73 -1.79 4.09
C LEU A 89 -13.50 -2.28 5.32
N SER A 90 -14.40 -1.44 5.82
CA SER A 90 -15.24 -1.75 6.98
C SER A 90 -16.15 -2.96 6.75
N LYS A 91 -16.65 -3.13 5.53
CA LYS A 91 -17.49 -4.28 5.16
C LYS A 91 -16.82 -5.65 5.31
N TYR A 92 -15.49 -5.68 5.38
CA TYR A 92 -14.69 -6.90 5.62
C TYR A 92 -14.10 -6.95 7.02
N ASN A 93 -14.52 -6.05 7.92
CA ASN A 93 -13.97 -5.91 9.28
C ASN A 93 -12.45 -5.67 9.29
N GLU A 94 -11.93 -4.98 8.30
CA GLU A 94 -10.51 -4.66 8.15
C GLU A 94 -10.16 -3.28 8.73
N HIS A 95 -11.16 -2.44 8.91
CA HIS A 95 -11.09 -1.10 9.48
C HIS A 95 -12.44 -0.71 10.09
N ASN A 96 -12.44 0.33 10.95
CA ASN A 96 -13.67 0.83 11.57
C ASN A 96 -14.52 1.67 10.60
N ASP A 97 -13.91 2.21 9.56
CA ASP A 97 -14.51 3.08 8.55
C ASP A 97 -13.88 2.85 7.16
N ASP A 98 -14.32 3.62 6.16
CA ASP A 98 -13.84 3.52 4.78
C ASP A 98 -12.98 4.74 4.36
N HIS A 99 -12.40 5.50 5.31
CA HIS A 99 -11.57 6.66 4.98
C HIS A 99 -10.32 6.32 4.16
N GLN A 100 -9.77 5.11 4.34
CA GLN A 100 -8.66 4.66 3.52
C GLN A 100 -9.04 4.61 2.03
N LEU A 101 -10.27 4.20 1.71
CA LEU A 101 -10.76 4.18 0.33
C LEU A 101 -10.82 5.59 -0.27
N GLU A 102 -11.28 6.59 0.48
CA GLU A 102 -11.36 7.98 0.02
C GLU A 102 -9.98 8.54 -0.30
N ILE A 103 -9.00 8.32 0.60
CA ILE A 103 -7.61 8.75 0.41
C ILE A 103 -7.00 8.08 -0.84
N CYS A 104 -7.17 6.77 -0.96
CA CYS A 104 -6.64 6.01 -2.10
C CYS A 104 -7.24 6.47 -3.43
N ASN A 105 -8.56 6.70 -3.47
CA ASN A 105 -9.24 7.21 -4.65
C ASN A 105 -8.74 8.59 -5.06
N LYS A 106 -8.56 9.50 -4.09
CA LYS A 106 -8.05 10.85 -4.35
C LYS A 106 -6.65 10.83 -4.95
N LEU A 107 -5.72 10.12 -4.32
CA LEU A 107 -4.33 10.02 -4.80
C LEU A 107 -4.22 9.36 -6.17
N SER A 108 -5.04 8.35 -6.42
CA SER A 108 -5.10 7.67 -7.73
C SER A 108 -5.68 8.58 -8.81
N LYS A 109 -6.76 9.32 -8.51
CA LYS A 109 -7.36 10.29 -9.44
C LYS A 109 -6.39 11.42 -9.80
N GLU A 110 -5.54 11.83 -8.87
CA GLU A 110 -4.50 12.82 -9.10
C GLU A 110 -3.28 12.25 -9.84
N GLY A 111 -3.20 10.93 -10.00
CA GLY A 111 -2.16 10.24 -10.76
C GLY A 111 -0.90 9.88 -9.98
N TYR A 112 -0.93 9.89 -8.65
CA TYR A 112 0.23 9.59 -7.80
C TYR A 112 0.34 8.11 -7.45
N THR A 113 -0.78 7.39 -7.38
CA THR A 113 -0.84 5.97 -7.02
C THR A 113 -1.78 5.21 -7.93
N ILE A 114 -1.73 3.88 -7.86
CA ILE A 114 -2.71 3.00 -8.49
C ILE A 114 -3.59 2.43 -7.37
N ASN A 115 -4.90 2.70 -7.39
CA ASN A 115 -5.82 2.17 -6.38
C ASN A 115 -6.51 0.89 -6.87
N CYS A 116 -6.47 -0.15 -6.04
CA CYS A 116 -7.10 -1.45 -6.30
C CYS A 116 -8.03 -1.82 -5.15
N THR A 117 -9.17 -2.42 -5.43
CA THR A 117 -10.16 -2.80 -4.40
C THR A 117 -10.52 -4.28 -4.42
N ASP A 118 -10.13 -5.01 -5.47
CA ASP A 118 -10.42 -6.41 -5.68
C ASP A 118 -9.21 -7.17 -6.26
N PHE A 119 -9.38 -8.48 -6.44
CA PHE A 119 -8.33 -9.36 -6.97
C PHE A 119 -7.91 -8.96 -8.38
N ASP A 120 -8.87 -8.71 -9.28
CA ASP A 120 -8.59 -8.49 -10.69
C ASP A 120 -7.83 -7.17 -10.89
N SER A 121 -8.26 -6.09 -10.25
CA SER A 121 -7.59 -4.79 -10.31
C SER A 121 -6.17 -4.85 -9.73
N LEU A 122 -5.97 -5.58 -8.62
CA LEU A 122 -4.65 -5.76 -8.02
C LEU A 122 -3.73 -6.58 -8.92
N ASN A 123 -4.24 -7.67 -9.49
CA ASN A 123 -3.47 -8.53 -10.40
C ASN A 123 -3.08 -7.79 -11.68
N GLU A 124 -3.99 -7.03 -12.27
CA GLU A 124 -3.71 -6.19 -13.44
C GLU A 124 -2.66 -5.12 -13.13
N ALA A 125 -2.79 -4.43 -12.00
CA ALA A 125 -1.86 -3.40 -11.56
C ALA A 125 -0.44 -3.97 -11.36
N ILE A 126 -0.30 -5.10 -10.68
CA ILE A 126 1.00 -5.75 -10.47
C ILE A 126 1.65 -6.16 -11.79
N ASN A 127 0.88 -6.71 -12.72
CA ASN A 127 1.41 -7.14 -14.02
C ASN A 127 1.82 -5.97 -14.93
N ASN A 128 1.24 -4.80 -14.74
CA ASN A 128 1.42 -3.65 -15.63
C ASN A 128 2.12 -2.44 -15.02
N TYR A 129 2.44 -2.43 -13.71
CA TYR A 129 2.95 -1.24 -13.03
C TYR A 129 4.18 -0.62 -13.70
N LYS A 130 5.03 -1.42 -14.33
CA LYS A 130 6.23 -0.93 -15.03
C LYS A 130 5.89 -0.02 -16.21
N LYS A 131 4.74 -0.24 -16.84
CA LYS A 131 4.26 0.51 -18.02
C LYS A 131 3.40 1.72 -17.66
N ILE A 132 2.97 1.83 -16.41
CA ILE A 132 2.10 2.92 -15.96
C ILE A 132 2.96 4.09 -15.55
N ASP A 133 2.73 5.25 -16.17
CA ASP A 133 3.38 6.49 -15.78
C ASP A 133 2.58 7.15 -14.64
N LEU A 134 3.24 7.31 -13.50
CA LEU A 134 2.70 8.04 -12.35
C LEU A 134 3.42 9.37 -12.21
N LYS A 135 2.70 10.37 -11.73
CA LYS A 135 3.27 11.68 -11.41
C LYS A 135 4.18 11.58 -10.20
N GLU A 136 5.28 12.31 -10.23
CA GLU A 136 6.10 12.49 -9.05
C GLU A 136 5.36 13.33 -8.00
N TYR A 137 5.25 12.81 -6.79
CA TYR A 137 4.65 13.54 -5.68
C TYR A 137 5.66 14.57 -5.14
N VAL A 138 5.28 15.84 -5.21
CA VAL A 138 6.12 16.93 -4.67
C VAL A 138 5.74 17.15 -3.20
N PHE A 139 6.67 16.85 -2.30
CA PHE A 139 6.54 17.11 -0.87
C PHE A 139 6.72 18.60 -0.57
N ASP A 140 5.69 19.38 -0.86
CA ASP A 140 5.55 20.73 -0.35
C ASP A 140 4.77 20.65 0.96
N ASN A 141 5.38 21.08 2.05
CA ASN A 141 4.77 20.99 3.39
C ASN A 141 3.42 21.71 3.46
N SER A 142 3.20 22.77 2.69
CA SER A 142 1.92 23.48 2.65
C SER A 142 0.83 22.66 1.98
N LYS A 143 1.13 21.98 0.89
CA LYS A 143 0.16 21.12 0.18
C LYS A 143 -0.16 19.84 0.97
N LEU A 144 0.82 19.28 1.66
CA LEU A 144 0.63 18.11 2.51
C LEU A 144 -0.26 18.43 3.70
N ILE A 145 -0.01 19.56 4.37
CA ILE A 145 -0.82 20.03 5.50
C ILE A 145 -2.25 20.32 5.04
N ASN A 146 -2.44 20.99 3.89
CA ASN A 146 -3.76 21.25 3.35
C ASN A 146 -4.49 19.95 2.97
N PHE A 147 -3.80 18.99 2.35
CA PHE A 147 -4.37 17.68 2.02
C PHE A 147 -4.82 16.91 3.26
N ILE A 148 -4.02 16.91 4.32
CA ILE A 148 -4.35 16.24 5.59
C ILE A 148 -5.52 16.97 6.27
N ASN A 149 -5.51 18.31 6.31
CA ASN A 149 -6.58 19.11 6.89
C ASN A 149 -7.89 18.93 6.12
N ASP A 150 -7.88 19.02 4.78
CA ASP A 150 -9.05 18.79 3.94
C ASP A 150 -9.64 17.37 4.13
N THR A 151 -8.79 16.41 4.43
CA THR A 151 -9.22 15.02 4.69
C THR A 151 -9.81 14.89 6.09
N ILE A 152 -9.27 15.60 7.08
CA ILE A 152 -9.76 15.61 8.47
C ILE A 152 -11.04 16.44 8.59
N ASP A 153 -11.13 17.60 7.94
CA ASP A 153 -12.28 18.52 8.01
C ASP A 153 -13.52 17.98 7.28
N ASN A 154 -13.34 16.98 6.40
CA ASN A 154 -14.44 16.24 5.75
C ASN A 154 -14.82 14.94 6.47
N LEU A 155 -14.26 14.72 7.66
CA LEU A 155 -14.60 13.62 8.57
C LEU A 155 -15.63 14.09 9.60
#